data_8cbc5cf7f2af2864bf120646a4439aee
#
_entry.id   8cbc5cf7f2af2864bf120646a4439aee
#
_cell.length_a   1.000
_cell.length_b   1.000
_cell.length_c   1.000
_cell.angle_alpha   90.00
_cell.angle_beta   90.00
_cell.angle_gamma   90.00
#
_symmetry.space_group_name_H-M   'P 1'
#
loop_
_entity.id
_entity.type
_entity.pdbx_description
1 polymer ?
#
loop_
_entity_poly.entity_id
_entity_poly.type
_entity_poly.pdbx_seq_one_letter_code
_entity_poly.pdbx_strand_id
1 'polypeptide(L)'
;MKASVNNTLVNYIDVGISTASPVILIHGFPFSHRMWTYTAGQVEALAPTHRVVAYDIRGHGESEVGDGIYTVELFVDDLIGLIDHLGIAKAAVVGLSLGGYIALRAIERNPERFRALVLCDTKSEADSNEAKIKRAASIKAVKTNGPRQFAENFVANVFAPETFNARPDAIKLIQSIIERTAPLSLCGSLLALASRTDTTSSLAKISVPTLIMVGEHDAITPPSAAQSMNQAIPGSELFVIPNAAHMSNMENTAEFNKHLFEFLQKLGS
;
A
#
# COMPACT_ATOMS: atom_id res chain seq x y z
N MET A 1 7.64 -2.89 -16.57
CA MET A 1 7.06 -2.12 -17.71
C MET A 1 6.85 -0.69 -17.29
N LYS A 2 6.68 0.25 -18.25
CA LYS A 2 6.38 1.66 -17.91
C LYS A 2 5.16 2.15 -18.68
N ALA A 3 4.28 2.89 -18.02
CA ALA A 3 3.12 3.56 -18.60
C ALA A 3 3.23 5.07 -18.41
N SER A 4 2.91 5.84 -19.45
CA SER A 4 2.74 7.29 -19.32
C SER A 4 1.31 7.58 -18.91
N VAL A 5 1.11 7.99 -17.66
CA VAL A 5 -0.20 8.30 -17.08
C VAL A 5 -0.09 9.60 -16.30
N ASN A 6 -1.11 10.43 -16.37
CA ASN A 6 -1.19 11.66 -15.58
C ASN A 6 0.12 12.47 -15.57
N ASN A 7 0.73 12.65 -16.75
CA ASN A 7 2.00 13.38 -16.99
C ASN A 7 3.21 12.82 -16.19
N THR A 8 3.27 11.52 -15.91
CA THR A 8 4.42 10.85 -15.32
C THR A 8 4.63 9.47 -15.91
N LEU A 9 5.82 8.90 -15.76
CA LEU A 9 6.12 7.52 -16.11
C LEU A 9 5.99 6.65 -14.85
N VAL A 10 4.97 5.82 -14.82
CA VAL A 10 4.72 4.84 -13.76
C VAL A 10 5.31 3.50 -14.14
N ASN A 11 6.17 2.95 -13.30
CA ASN A 11 6.68 1.60 -13.44
C ASN A 11 5.71 0.58 -12.84
N TYR A 12 5.50 -0.55 -13.55
CA TYR A 12 4.61 -1.61 -13.09
C TYR A 12 5.03 -2.97 -13.62
N ILE A 13 4.54 -4.03 -12.98
CA ILE A 13 4.51 -5.39 -13.49
C ILE A 13 3.06 -5.78 -13.74
N ASP A 14 2.82 -6.53 -14.81
CA ASP A 14 1.51 -7.08 -15.18
C ASP A 14 1.75 -8.55 -15.56
N VAL A 15 1.34 -9.45 -14.71
CA VAL A 15 1.64 -10.88 -14.79
C VAL A 15 0.40 -11.74 -14.51
N GLY A 16 0.49 -13.02 -14.82
CA GLY A 16 -0.58 -13.98 -14.60
C GLY A 16 -1.49 -14.12 -15.83
N ILE A 17 -2.75 -14.45 -15.60
CA ILE A 17 -3.72 -14.76 -16.67
C ILE A 17 -4.39 -13.46 -17.13
N SER A 18 -4.03 -12.97 -18.31
CA SER A 18 -4.48 -11.67 -18.84
C SER A 18 -6.00 -11.51 -18.96
N THR A 19 -6.74 -12.61 -19.09
CA THR A 19 -8.21 -12.64 -19.20
C THR A 19 -8.91 -12.86 -17.86
N ALA A 20 -8.16 -13.16 -16.80
CA ALA A 20 -8.72 -13.35 -15.46
C ALA A 20 -9.00 -12.00 -14.77
N SER A 21 -9.75 -12.07 -13.68
CA SER A 21 -10.08 -10.90 -12.88
C SER A 21 -8.83 -10.16 -12.39
N PRO A 22 -8.70 -8.84 -12.66
CA PRO A 22 -7.52 -8.09 -12.29
C PRO A 22 -7.47 -7.77 -10.80
N VAL A 23 -6.27 -7.92 -10.24
CA VAL A 23 -5.89 -7.52 -8.88
C VAL A 23 -4.79 -6.48 -8.97
N ILE A 24 -4.99 -5.32 -8.37
CA ILE A 24 -4.01 -4.23 -8.33
C ILE A 24 -3.43 -4.11 -6.94
N LEU A 25 -2.11 -4.18 -6.83
CA LEU A 25 -1.37 -4.11 -5.57
C LEU A 25 -0.68 -2.75 -5.44
N ILE A 26 -1.02 -1.99 -4.40
CA ILE A 26 -0.50 -0.66 -4.11
C ILE A 26 0.38 -0.73 -2.86
N HIS A 27 1.67 -0.45 -3.02
CA HIS A 27 2.63 -0.51 -1.92
C HIS A 27 2.47 0.64 -0.92
N GLY A 28 3.06 0.48 0.28
CA GLY A 28 3.13 1.52 1.31
C GLY A 28 4.30 2.49 1.09
N PHE A 29 4.30 3.56 1.88
CA PHE A 29 5.43 4.50 1.98
C PHE A 29 6.51 3.93 2.92
N PRO A 30 7.77 4.03 2.57
CA PRO A 30 8.40 4.52 1.34
C PRO A 30 8.93 3.35 0.47
N PHE A 31 8.07 2.41 0.12
CA PHE A 31 8.44 1.15 -0.51
C PHE A 31 8.36 1.21 -2.05
N SER A 32 8.26 0.04 -2.68
CA SER A 32 8.02 -0.16 -4.11
C SER A 32 7.22 -1.45 -4.31
N HIS A 33 6.78 -1.72 -5.56
CA HIS A 33 6.11 -2.97 -5.90
C HIS A 33 6.88 -4.23 -5.46
N ARG A 34 8.20 -4.12 -5.25
CA ARG A 34 9.06 -5.24 -4.84
C ARG A 34 8.68 -5.84 -3.48
N MET A 35 7.98 -5.11 -2.61
CA MET A 35 7.45 -5.69 -1.38
C MET A 35 6.42 -6.81 -1.63
N TRP A 36 5.72 -6.76 -2.77
CA TRP A 36 4.72 -7.73 -3.17
C TRP A 36 5.30 -8.96 -3.89
N THR A 37 6.57 -8.87 -4.34
CA THR A 37 7.30 -9.96 -5.03
C THR A 37 8.34 -10.64 -4.13
N TYR A 38 8.42 -10.24 -2.85
CA TYR A 38 9.35 -10.85 -1.90
C TYR A 38 8.96 -12.30 -1.62
N THR A 39 9.89 -13.21 -1.70
CA THR A 39 9.86 -14.67 -1.48
C THR A 39 8.46 -15.29 -1.30
N ALA A 40 7.94 -15.94 -2.34
CA ALA A 40 6.56 -16.47 -2.38
C ALA A 40 5.51 -15.38 -2.08
N GLY A 41 5.79 -14.15 -2.52
CA GLY A 41 4.95 -12.98 -2.26
C GLY A 41 3.59 -13.04 -2.95
N GLN A 42 2.82 -11.97 -2.77
CA GLN A 42 1.44 -11.91 -3.23
C GLN A 42 1.32 -12.01 -4.75
N VAL A 43 2.29 -11.47 -5.49
CA VAL A 43 2.32 -11.55 -6.96
C VAL A 43 2.44 -12.99 -7.42
N GLU A 44 3.39 -13.75 -6.86
CA GLU A 44 3.60 -15.17 -7.21
C GLU A 44 2.42 -16.04 -6.79
N ALA A 45 1.82 -15.76 -5.63
CA ALA A 45 0.68 -16.51 -5.11
C ALA A 45 -0.59 -16.31 -5.95
N LEU A 46 -0.82 -15.12 -6.49
CA LEU A 46 -2.03 -14.78 -7.23
C LEU A 46 -1.94 -15.01 -8.75
N ALA A 47 -0.76 -14.90 -9.35
CA ALA A 47 -0.55 -15.01 -10.79
C ALA A 47 -1.09 -16.29 -11.44
N PRO A 48 -1.13 -17.47 -10.78
CA PRO A 48 -1.73 -18.67 -11.34
C PRO A 48 -3.24 -18.58 -11.62
N THR A 49 -3.94 -17.66 -10.97
CA THR A 49 -5.42 -17.57 -11.04
C THR A 49 -5.95 -16.18 -11.40
N HIS A 50 -5.13 -15.14 -11.32
CA HIS A 50 -5.53 -13.76 -11.54
C HIS A 50 -4.58 -13.05 -12.52
N ARG A 51 -5.05 -11.93 -13.10
CA ARG A 51 -4.18 -10.92 -13.69
C ARG A 51 -3.70 -10.02 -12.55
N VAL A 52 -2.41 -9.98 -12.29
CA VAL A 52 -1.84 -9.24 -11.16
C VAL A 52 -1.02 -8.06 -11.67
N VAL A 53 -1.42 -6.87 -11.24
CA VAL A 53 -0.70 -5.61 -11.52
C VAL A 53 -0.16 -5.08 -10.20
N ALA A 54 1.16 -4.92 -10.10
CA ALA A 54 1.78 -4.20 -9.00
C ALA A 54 2.62 -3.05 -9.55
N TYR A 55 2.44 -1.85 -9.03
CA TYR A 55 3.10 -0.66 -9.58
C TYR A 55 3.86 0.11 -8.50
N ASP A 56 4.81 0.91 -8.95
CA ASP A 56 5.51 1.86 -8.10
C ASP A 56 4.75 3.19 -8.11
N ILE A 57 4.31 3.64 -6.94
CA ILE A 57 3.72 4.97 -6.76
C ILE A 57 4.71 6.02 -7.27
N ARG A 58 4.23 7.09 -7.89
CA ARG A 58 5.03 8.24 -8.33
C ARG A 58 6.13 8.59 -7.31
N GLY A 59 7.37 8.71 -7.78
CA GLY A 59 8.53 9.02 -6.96
C GLY A 59 9.15 7.83 -6.24
N HIS A 60 8.60 6.63 -6.36
CA HIS A 60 9.10 5.43 -5.70
C HIS A 60 9.55 4.38 -6.72
N GLY A 61 10.40 3.44 -6.28
CA GLY A 61 10.92 2.37 -7.12
C GLY A 61 11.54 2.88 -8.40
N GLU A 62 11.01 2.44 -9.54
CA GLU A 62 11.46 2.82 -10.88
C GLU A 62 10.50 3.85 -11.56
N SER A 63 9.49 4.35 -10.83
CA SER A 63 8.60 5.41 -11.30
C SER A 63 9.30 6.77 -11.26
N GLU A 64 8.87 7.66 -12.15
CA GLU A 64 9.44 9.00 -12.27
C GLU A 64 9.19 9.85 -11.02
N VAL A 65 10.20 10.63 -10.62
CA VAL A 65 10.14 11.50 -9.43
C VAL A 65 9.27 12.73 -9.67
N GLY A 66 9.32 13.31 -10.88
CA GLY A 66 8.63 14.56 -11.17
C GLY A 66 9.17 15.74 -10.33
N ASP A 67 8.28 16.64 -9.93
CA ASP A 67 8.59 17.85 -9.17
C ASP A 67 8.66 17.64 -7.63
N GLY A 68 8.30 16.46 -7.16
CA GLY A 68 8.28 16.14 -5.72
C GLY A 68 7.10 16.75 -4.95
N ILE A 69 6.15 17.37 -5.62
CA ILE A 69 4.94 17.91 -5.02
C ILE A 69 3.84 16.86 -5.11
N TYR A 70 3.65 16.11 -4.03
CA TYR A 70 2.72 14.98 -4.02
C TYR A 70 1.53 15.23 -3.10
N THR A 71 0.38 14.65 -3.49
CA THR A 71 -0.82 14.54 -2.67
C THR A 71 -1.41 13.14 -2.86
N VAL A 72 -2.25 12.69 -1.92
CA VAL A 72 -2.99 11.43 -2.10
C VAL A 72 -3.93 11.52 -3.30
N GLU A 73 -4.49 12.71 -3.57
CA GLU A 73 -5.32 12.96 -4.76
C GLU A 73 -4.57 12.68 -6.06
N LEU A 74 -3.31 13.17 -6.15
CA LEU A 74 -2.45 12.94 -7.31
C LEU A 74 -2.14 11.44 -7.48
N PHE A 75 -1.90 10.71 -6.39
CA PHE A 75 -1.68 9.28 -6.43
C PHE A 75 -2.95 8.50 -6.85
N VAL A 76 -4.13 8.98 -6.49
CA VAL A 76 -5.40 8.44 -6.99
C VAL A 76 -5.54 8.66 -8.49
N ASP A 77 -5.22 9.85 -8.98
CA ASP A 77 -5.25 10.15 -10.42
C ASP A 77 -4.28 9.27 -11.21
N ASP A 78 -3.09 8.98 -10.65
CA ASP A 78 -2.13 8.04 -11.24
C ASP A 78 -2.68 6.60 -11.27
N LEU A 79 -3.32 6.14 -10.19
CA LEU A 79 -3.95 4.82 -10.13
C LEU A 79 -5.04 4.67 -11.20
N ILE A 80 -5.94 5.65 -11.29
CA ILE A 80 -7.02 5.60 -12.28
C ILE A 80 -6.47 5.67 -13.70
N GLY A 81 -5.47 6.54 -13.94
CA GLY A 81 -4.78 6.61 -15.23
C GLY A 81 -4.09 5.30 -15.61
N LEU A 82 -3.51 4.58 -14.66
CA LEU A 82 -2.91 3.25 -14.90
C LEU A 82 -3.99 2.20 -15.23
N ILE A 83 -5.09 2.20 -14.50
CA ILE A 83 -6.24 1.32 -14.76
C ILE A 83 -6.79 1.54 -16.17
N ASP A 84 -6.91 2.80 -16.60
CA ASP A 84 -7.36 3.18 -17.95
C ASP A 84 -6.36 2.75 -19.02
N HIS A 85 -5.07 3.01 -18.80
CA HIS A 85 -3.98 2.58 -19.70
C HIS A 85 -3.99 1.07 -19.95
N LEU A 86 -4.29 0.29 -18.92
CA LEU A 86 -4.32 -1.19 -18.99
C LEU A 86 -5.64 -1.76 -19.51
N GLY A 87 -6.61 -0.91 -19.85
CA GLY A 87 -7.93 -1.32 -20.32
C GLY A 87 -8.74 -2.08 -19.26
N ILE A 88 -8.48 -1.83 -17.98
CA ILE A 88 -9.17 -2.51 -16.87
C ILE A 88 -10.43 -1.72 -16.52
N ALA A 89 -11.60 -2.34 -16.67
CA ALA A 89 -12.86 -1.70 -16.29
C ALA A 89 -13.04 -1.63 -14.76
N LYS A 90 -12.82 -2.77 -14.08
CA LYS A 90 -12.89 -2.89 -12.62
C LYS A 90 -11.81 -3.85 -12.12
N ALA A 91 -11.29 -3.59 -10.92
CA ALA A 91 -10.29 -4.43 -10.27
C ALA A 91 -10.60 -4.69 -8.78
N ALA A 92 -10.06 -5.77 -8.24
CA ALA A 92 -9.83 -5.88 -6.82
C ALA A 92 -8.58 -5.04 -6.49
N VAL A 93 -8.71 -4.06 -5.59
CA VAL A 93 -7.61 -3.16 -5.24
C VAL A 93 -7.12 -3.49 -3.84
N VAL A 94 -5.84 -3.81 -3.73
CA VAL A 94 -5.15 -4.18 -2.49
C VAL A 94 -4.17 -3.05 -2.14
N GLY A 95 -4.36 -2.40 -1.02
CA GLY A 95 -3.49 -1.29 -0.60
C GLY A 95 -2.91 -1.50 0.79
N LEU A 96 -1.57 -1.40 0.92
CA LEU A 96 -0.90 -1.42 2.21
C LEU A 96 -0.51 0.00 2.64
N SER A 97 -0.86 0.39 3.88
CA SER A 97 -0.47 1.67 4.48
C SER A 97 -0.86 2.86 3.60
N LEU A 98 0.10 3.60 3.03
CA LEU A 98 -0.16 4.64 2.03
C LEU A 98 -1.00 4.11 0.86
N GLY A 99 -0.75 2.89 0.39
CA GLY A 99 -1.56 2.25 -0.65
C GLY A 99 -3.02 2.08 -0.23
N GLY A 100 -3.28 1.84 1.06
CA GLY A 100 -4.62 1.82 1.64
C GLY A 100 -5.27 3.20 1.65
N TYR A 101 -4.53 4.28 1.96
CA TYR A 101 -5.05 5.66 1.88
C TYR A 101 -5.43 6.03 0.43
N ILE A 102 -4.60 5.61 -0.54
CA ILE A 102 -4.89 5.78 -1.98
C ILE A 102 -6.15 5.00 -2.35
N ALA A 103 -6.27 3.74 -1.94
CA ALA A 103 -7.41 2.89 -2.26
C ALA A 103 -8.72 3.42 -1.65
N LEU A 104 -8.70 3.85 -0.38
CA LEU A 104 -9.86 4.47 0.30
C LEU A 104 -10.30 5.76 -0.40
N ARG A 105 -9.35 6.61 -0.78
CA ARG A 105 -9.69 7.85 -1.48
C ARG A 105 -10.14 7.60 -2.92
N ALA A 106 -9.57 6.59 -3.58
CA ALA A 106 -9.95 6.20 -4.93
C ALA A 106 -11.37 5.62 -4.98
N ILE A 107 -11.75 4.75 -4.04
CA ILE A 107 -13.12 4.18 -4.02
C ILE A 107 -14.17 5.23 -3.68
N GLU A 108 -13.83 6.24 -2.88
CA GLU A 108 -14.73 7.37 -2.60
C GLU A 108 -14.99 8.21 -3.86
N ARG A 109 -13.97 8.40 -4.72
CA ARG A 109 -14.05 9.22 -5.94
C ARG A 109 -14.56 8.43 -7.16
N ASN A 110 -14.18 7.17 -7.28
CA ASN A 110 -14.37 6.32 -8.47
C ASN A 110 -14.89 4.92 -8.07
N PRO A 111 -16.01 4.79 -7.35
CA PRO A 111 -16.47 3.49 -6.84
C PRO A 111 -16.75 2.46 -7.93
N GLU A 112 -17.10 2.91 -9.15
CA GLU A 112 -17.35 2.07 -10.32
C GLU A 112 -16.11 1.30 -10.82
N ARG A 113 -14.90 1.72 -10.43
CA ARG A 113 -13.64 1.07 -10.83
C ARG A 113 -13.25 -0.08 -9.90
N PHE A 114 -13.99 -0.28 -8.83
CA PHE A 114 -13.71 -1.30 -7.84
C PHE A 114 -14.64 -2.52 -7.99
N ARG A 115 -14.05 -3.71 -7.98
CA ARG A 115 -14.74 -4.99 -7.82
C ARG A 115 -14.72 -5.44 -6.36
N ALA A 116 -13.63 -5.18 -5.68
CA ALA A 116 -13.41 -5.43 -4.26
C ALA A 116 -12.32 -4.52 -3.71
N LEU A 117 -12.27 -4.37 -2.39
CA LEU A 117 -11.28 -3.58 -1.68
C LEU A 117 -10.56 -4.44 -0.64
N VAL A 118 -9.23 -4.36 -0.59
CA VAL A 118 -8.42 -5.00 0.45
C VAL A 118 -7.53 -3.96 1.10
N LEU A 119 -7.70 -3.77 2.39
CA LEU A 119 -7.01 -2.76 3.21
C LEU A 119 -6.04 -3.47 4.15
N CYS A 120 -4.74 -3.22 3.98
CA CYS A 120 -3.69 -3.88 4.74
C CYS A 120 -2.90 -2.85 5.54
N ASP A 121 -2.77 -3.08 6.86
CA ASP A 121 -1.93 -2.23 7.72
C ASP A 121 -2.13 -0.73 7.44
N THR A 122 -3.40 -0.29 7.48
CA THR A 122 -3.82 1.07 7.11
C THR A 122 -4.94 1.57 8.01
N LYS A 123 -5.40 2.81 7.77
CA LYS A 123 -6.49 3.43 8.51
C LYS A 123 -7.20 4.49 7.68
N SER A 124 -8.40 4.89 8.07
CA SER A 124 -9.20 5.90 7.36
C SER A 124 -8.94 7.34 7.79
N GLU A 125 -8.49 7.54 9.04
CA GLU A 125 -8.34 8.86 9.63
C GLU A 125 -7.17 9.66 9.04
N ALA A 126 -7.34 10.96 8.91
CA ALA A 126 -6.25 11.90 8.62
C ALA A 126 -5.19 11.90 9.74
N ASP A 127 -4.00 12.46 9.44
CA ASP A 127 -2.99 12.67 10.47
C ASP A 127 -3.44 13.70 11.52
N SER A 128 -3.26 13.39 12.80
CA SER A 128 -3.41 14.36 13.87
C SER A 128 -2.34 15.46 13.78
N ASN A 129 -2.51 16.55 14.52
CA ASN A 129 -1.51 17.61 14.56
C ASN A 129 -0.13 17.10 15.01
N GLU A 130 -0.08 16.19 15.99
CA GLU A 130 1.15 15.56 16.46
C GLU A 130 1.79 14.70 15.36
N ALA A 131 0.98 13.95 14.60
CA ALA A 131 1.48 13.17 13.48
C ALA A 131 2.06 14.08 12.38
N LYS A 132 1.40 15.19 12.05
CA LYS A 132 1.89 16.19 11.09
C LYS A 132 3.23 16.80 11.53
N ILE A 133 3.40 17.11 12.82
CA ILE A 133 4.67 17.60 13.38
C ILE A 133 5.77 16.53 13.24
N LYS A 134 5.46 15.25 13.49
CA LYS A 134 6.38 14.13 13.25
C LYS A 134 6.79 14.03 11.78
N ARG A 135 5.84 14.20 10.83
CA ARG A 135 6.16 14.23 9.38
C ARG A 135 7.12 15.37 9.04
N ALA A 136 6.88 16.57 9.58
CA ALA A 136 7.80 17.72 9.38
C ALA A 136 9.20 17.45 9.93
N ALA A 137 9.31 16.83 11.11
CA ALA A 137 10.60 16.40 11.68
C ALA A 137 11.30 15.36 10.80
N SER A 138 10.55 14.39 10.26
CA SER A 138 11.07 13.37 9.32
C SER A 138 11.59 14.02 8.03
N ILE A 139 10.88 15.00 7.45
CA ILE A 139 11.34 15.76 6.29
C ILE A 139 12.66 16.46 6.59
N LYS A 140 12.78 17.11 7.76
CA LYS A 140 14.03 17.75 8.18
C LYS A 140 15.15 16.71 8.29
N ALA A 141 14.89 15.56 8.90
CA ALA A 141 15.87 14.47 9.04
C ALA A 141 16.35 13.94 7.69
N VAL A 142 15.43 13.68 6.72
CA VAL A 142 15.77 13.26 5.36
C VAL A 142 16.68 14.29 4.68
N LYS A 143 16.35 15.59 4.79
CA LYS A 143 17.14 16.67 4.18
C LYS A 143 18.53 16.82 4.81
N THR A 144 18.68 16.53 6.11
CA THR A 144 19.95 16.71 6.83
C THR A 144 20.82 15.46 6.74
N ASN A 145 20.25 14.28 6.91
CA ASN A 145 20.98 13.02 7.12
C ASN A 145 20.89 12.07 5.92
N GLY A 146 20.03 12.39 4.94
CA GLY A 146 19.83 11.57 3.74
C GLY A 146 18.94 10.33 3.96
N PRO A 147 18.65 9.59 2.84
CA PRO A 147 17.72 8.45 2.86
C PRO A 147 18.26 7.24 3.63
N ARG A 148 19.58 7.06 3.72
CA ARG A 148 20.18 5.91 4.44
C ARG A 148 19.83 5.93 5.93
N GLN A 149 20.09 7.04 6.61
CA GLN A 149 19.76 7.18 8.03
C GLN A 149 18.24 7.08 8.26
N PHE A 150 17.45 7.61 7.32
CA PHE A 150 16.00 7.48 7.36
C PHE A 150 15.59 6.02 7.23
N ALA A 151 16.19 5.23 6.33
CA ALA A 151 15.92 3.82 6.14
C ALA A 151 16.19 2.99 7.40
N GLU A 152 17.37 3.19 8.02
CA GLU A 152 17.77 2.51 9.25
C GLU A 152 16.74 2.73 10.38
N ASN A 153 16.31 3.97 10.58
CA ASN A 153 15.31 4.31 11.58
C ASN A 153 13.91 3.78 11.22
N PHE A 154 13.57 3.75 9.92
CA PHE A 154 12.24 3.36 9.46
C PHE A 154 12.00 1.86 9.62
N VAL A 155 12.96 1.02 9.21
CA VAL A 155 12.81 -0.44 9.31
C VAL A 155 12.66 -0.91 10.77
N ALA A 156 13.27 -0.22 11.72
CA ALA A 156 13.13 -0.52 13.14
C ALA A 156 11.70 -0.31 13.69
N ASN A 157 10.87 0.46 12.99
CA ASN A 157 9.51 0.78 13.41
C ASN A 157 8.42 0.02 12.64
N VAL A 158 8.74 -0.58 11.48
CA VAL A 158 7.74 -1.23 10.62
C VAL A 158 7.74 -2.75 10.73
N PHE A 159 8.79 -3.35 11.29
CA PHE A 159 8.88 -4.78 11.49
C PHE A 159 8.81 -5.16 12.98
N ALA A 160 8.23 -6.30 13.27
CA ALA A 160 8.28 -6.90 14.60
C ALA A 160 9.74 -7.26 14.98
N PRO A 161 10.11 -7.16 16.28
CA PRO A 161 11.48 -7.47 16.72
C PRO A 161 11.98 -8.86 16.28
N GLU A 162 11.11 -9.84 16.31
CA GLU A 162 11.41 -11.24 15.93
C GLU A 162 11.80 -11.38 14.47
N THR A 163 11.25 -10.51 13.60
CA THR A 163 11.52 -10.51 12.15
C THR A 163 12.97 -10.23 11.82
N PHE A 164 13.67 -9.45 12.66
CA PHE A 164 15.10 -9.15 12.46
C PHE A 164 15.98 -10.41 12.47
N ASN A 165 15.60 -11.41 13.25
CA ASN A 165 16.29 -12.70 13.29
C ASN A 165 15.70 -13.71 12.29
N ALA A 166 14.37 -13.73 12.15
CA ALA A 166 13.68 -14.73 11.33
C ALA A 166 13.75 -14.44 9.83
N ARG A 167 13.76 -13.16 9.42
CA ARG A 167 13.71 -12.72 8.02
C ARG A 167 14.64 -11.51 7.75
N PRO A 168 15.95 -11.64 7.99
CA PRO A 168 16.91 -10.54 7.79
C PRO A 168 17.01 -10.07 6.34
N ASP A 169 16.66 -10.90 5.38
CA ASP A 169 16.58 -10.60 3.95
C ASP A 169 15.40 -9.67 3.62
N ALA A 170 14.25 -9.83 4.29
CA ALA A 170 13.13 -8.90 4.18
C ALA A 170 13.52 -7.49 4.65
N ILE A 171 14.17 -7.41 5.81
CA ILE A 171 14.70 -6.15 6.36
C ILE A 171 15.65 -5.48 5.37
N LYS A 172 16.64 -6.24 4.86
CA LYS A 172 17.62 -5.73 3.87
C LYS A 172 16.96 -5.25 2.58
N LEU A 173 15.95 -5.99 2.08
CA LEU A 173 15.22 -5.59 0.89
C LEU A 173 14.56 -4.23 1.10
N ILE A 174 13.77 -4.09 2.17
CA ILE A 174 13.04 -2.84 2.46
C ILE A 174 14.01 -1.70 2.72
N GLN A 175 15.07 -1.91 3.49
CA GLN A 175 16.11 -0.92 3.71
C GLN A 175 16.72 -0.44 2.38
N SER A 176 17.08 -1.38 1.49
CA SER A 176 17.67 -1.04 0.20
C SER A 176 16.73 -0.27 -0.73
N ILE A 177 15.42 -0.55 -0.66
CA ILE A 177 14.40 0.20 -1.41
C ILE A 177 14.36 1.66 -0.93
N ILE A 178 14.31 1.85 0.38
CA ILE A 178 14.25 3.20 0.99
C ILE A 178 15.53 4.00 0.69
N GLU A 179 16.69 3.38 0.83
CA GLU A 179 18.00 4.03 0.57
C GLU A 179 18.13 4.55 -0.87
N ARG A 180 17.48 3.88 -1.84
CA ARG A 180 17.49 4.27 -3.26
C ARG A 180 16.41 5.29 -3.62
N THR A 181 15.45 5.51 -2.75
CA THR A 181 14.37 6.48 -2.99
C THR A 181 14.94 7.90 -2.91
N ALA A 182 14.65 8.71 -3.91
CA ALA A 182 15.12 10.09 -3.97
C ALA A 182 14.66 10.88 -2.72
N PRO A 183 15.53 11.69 -2.08
CA PRO A 183 15.15 12.52 -0.95
C PRO A 183 13.93 13.42 -1.23
N LEU A 184 13.82 13.91 -2.46
CA LEU A 184 12.68 14.70 -2.92
C LEU A 184 11.37 13.91 -2.83
N SER A 185 11.39 12.65 -3.25
CA SER A 185 10.23 11.74 -3.19
C SER A 185 9.84 11.38 -1.76
N LEU A 186 10.83 11.12 -0.90
CA LEU A 186 10.57 10.89 0.53
C LEU A 186 9.88 12.10 1.17
N CYS A 187 10.40 13.30 0.92
CA CYS A 187 9.83 14.55 1.44
C CYS A 187 8.43 14.82 0.89
N GLY A 188 8.24 14.66 -0.43
CA GLY A 188 6.94 14.85 -1.08
C GLY A 188 5.87 13.89 -0.56
N SER A 189 6.22 12.62 -0.39
CA SER A 189 5.29 11.63 0.17
C SER A 189 4.97 11.87 1.66
N LEU A 190 5.94 12.35 2.45
CA LEU A 190 5.68 12.78 3.83
C LEU A 190 4.70 13.97 3.89
N LEU A 191 4.79 14.91 2.94
CA LEU A 191 3.81 16.00 2.81
C LEU A 191 2.45 15.48 2.37
N ALA A 192 2.38 14.57 1.40
CA ALA A 192 1.14 13.93 0.98
C ALA A 192 0.43 13.22 2.15
N LEU A 193 1.20 12.49 2.97
CA LEU A 193 0.69 11.85 4.18
C LEU A 193 0.14 12.86 5.20
N ALA A 194 0.86 13.97 5.43
CA ALA A 194 0.46 15.01 6.37
C ALA A 194 -0.81 15.78 5.93
N SER A 195 -1.03 15.89 4.62
CA SER A 195 -2.14 16.65 4.04
C SER A 195 -3.33 15.80 3.58
N ARG A 196 -3.27 14.46 3.78
CA ARG A 196 -4.32 13.56 3.26
C ARG A 196 -5.68 13.85 3.88
N THR A 197 -6.70 13.65 3.07
CA THR A 197 -8.09 13.76 3.47
C THR A 197 -8.47 12.62 4.42
N ASP A 198 -9.30 12.93 5.43
CA ASP A 198 -9.97 11.93 6.26
C ASP A 198 -11.09 11.26 5.46
N THR A 199 -11.06 9.94 5.35
CA THR A 199 -12.04 9.15 4.60
C THR A 199 -13.03 8.40 5.50
N THR A 200 -12.98 8.62 6.81
CA THR A 200 -13.79 7.89 7.79
C THR A 200 -15.30 8.05 7.53
N SER A 201 -15.74 9.24 7.17
CA SER A 201 -17.16 9.50 6.88
C SER A 201 -17.71 8.81 5.63
N SER A 202 -16.83 8.32 4.76
CA SER A 202 -17.18 7.63 3.51
C SER A 202 -17.25 6.10 3.66
N LEU A 203 -16.72 5.54 4.75
CA LEU A 203 -16.61 4.09 4.95
C LEU A 203 -17.96 3.38 4.84
N ALA A 204 -19.01 3.95 5.41
CA ALA A 204 -20.36 3.37 5.38
C ALA A 204 -21.00 3.33 3.96
N LYS A 205 -20.41 4.03 2.99
CA LYS A 205 -20.86 4.06 1.58
C LYS A 205 -20.15 3.01 0.72
N ILE A 206 -19.11 2.34 1.25
CA ILE A 206 -18.41 1.28 0.53
C ILE A 206 -19.35 0.08 0.40
N SER A 207 -19.70 -0.25 -0.84
CA SER A 207 -20.68 -1.30 -1.16
C SER A 207 -20.06 -2.54 -1.82
N VAL A 208 -18.75 -2.51 -2.11
CA VAL A 208 -18.03 -3.67 -2.64
C VAL A 208 -17.56 -4.59 -1.51
N PRO A 209 -17.40 -5.90 -1.77
CA PRO A 209 -16.76 -6.80 -0.83
C PRO A 209 -15.43 -6.21 -0.34
N THR A 210 -15.22 -6.21 0.97
CA THR A 210 -14.04 -5.60 1.59
C THR A 210 -13.37 -6.54 2.58
N LEU A 211 -12.07 -6.71 2.43
CA LEU A 211 -11.21 -7.41 3.38
C LEU A 211 -10.28 -6.40 4.06
N ILE A 212 -10.13 -6.53 5.36
CA ILE A 212 -9.19 -5.74 6.18
C ILE A 212 -8.20 -6.72 6.83
N MET A 213 -6.91 -6.45 6.68
CA MET A 213 -5.85 -7.23 7.32
C MET A 213 -4.90 -6.30 8.05
N VAL A 214 -4.44 -6.71 9.23
CA VAL A 214 -3.53 -5.91 10.06
C VAL A 214 -2.61 -6.82 10.85
N GLY A 215 -1.34 -6.47 10.97
CA GLY A 215 -0.41 -7.17 11.83
C GLY A 215 -0.77 -7.02 13.31
N GLU A 216 -0.65 -8.12 14.07
CA GLU A 216 -0.96 -8.16 15.51
C GLU A 216 -0.18 -7.09 16.30
N HIS A 217 1.05 -6.80 15.88
CA HIS A 217 1.98 -5.88 16.53
C HIS A 217 2.15 -4.56 15.77
N ASP A 218 1.27 -4.22 14.84
CA ASP A 218 1.34 -2.96 14.10
C ASP A 218 1.11 -1.76 15.03
N ALA A 219 2.18 -1.01 15.30
CA ALA A 219 2.13 0.19 16.13
C ALA A 219 1.88 1.48 15.32
N ILE A 220 1.94 1.42 13.99
CA ILE A 220 1.76 2.58 13.09
C ILE A 220 0.28 2.76 12.75
N THR A 221 -0.36 1.67 12.36
CA THR A 221 -1.80 1.57 12.11
C THR A 221 -2.36 0.40 12.91
N PRO A 222 -2.60 0.59 14.23
CA PRO A 222 -2.83 -0.50 15.15
C PRO A 222 -4.12 -1.27 14.85
N PRO A 223 -4.25 -2.52 15.34
CA PRO A 223 -5.44 -3.35 15.16
C PRO A 223 -6.76 -2.64 15.52
N SER A 224 -6.72 -1.68 16.45
CA SER A 224 -7.89 -0.86 16.79
C SER A 224 -8.38 0.01 15.63
N ALA A 225 -7.48 0.53 14.79
CA ALA A 225 -7.86 1.28 13.59
C ALA A 225 -8.52 0.35 12.54
N ALA A 226 -8.00 -0.86 12.36
CA ALA A 226 -8.60 -1.88 11.50
C ALA A 226 -9.99 -2.29 12.01
N GLN A 227 -10.16 -2.47 13.32
CA GLN A 227 -11.46 -2.73 13.95
C GLN A 227 -12.47 -1.60 13.71
N SER A 228 -12.03 -0.33 13.83
CA SER A 228 -12.87 0.83 13.54
C SER A 228 -13.36 0.85 12.09
N MET A 229 -12.48 0.56 11.13
CA MET A 229 -12.87 0.44 9.72
C MET A 229 -13.83 -0.73 9.50
N ASN A 230 -13.60 -1.89 10.12
CA ASN A 230 -14.47 -3.06 9.99
C ASN A 230 -15.88 -2.81 10.54
N GLN A 231 -15.99 -2.07 11.62
CA GLN A 231 -17.29 -1.67 12.18
C GLN A 231 -18.03 -0.68 11.27
N ALA A 232 -17.30 0.16 10.52
CA ALA A 232 -17.87 1.19 9.69
C ALA A 232 -18.18 0.75 8.25
N ILE A 233 -17.48 -0.27 7.71
CA ILE A 233 -17.66 -0.78 6.35
C ILE A 233 -18.64 -1.97 6.39
N PRO A 234 -19.84 -1.87 5.79
CA PRO A 234 -20.84 -2.94 5.84
C PRO A 234 -20.33 -4.24 5.21
N GLY A 235 -20.44 -5.36 5.94
CA GLY A 235 -20.08 -6.68 5.44
C GLY A 235 -18.60 -6.93 5.22
N SER A 236 -17.70 -6.07 5.72
CA SER A 236 -16.27 -6.30 5.65
C SER A 236 -15.82 -7.46 6.54
N GLU A 237 -14.78 -8.18 6.08
CA GLU A 237 -14.08 -9.22 6.85
C GLU A 237 -12.82 -8.60 7.48
N LEU A 238 -12.48 -8.98 8.72
CA LEU A 238 -11.25 -8.52 9.40
C LEU A 238 -10.42 -9.72 9.85
N PHE A 239 -9.12 -9.70 9.52
CA PHE A 239 -8.15 -10.67 10.02
C PHE A 239 -6.94 -9.96 10.63
N VAL A 240 -6.56 -10.42 11.83
CA VAL A 240 -5.31 -10.02 12.48
C VAL A 240 -4.25 -11.06 12.13
N ILE A 241 -3.16 -10.62 11.52
CA ILE A 241 -2.07 -11.48 11.07
C ILE A 241 -1.11 -11.69 12.25
N PRO A 242 -1.00 -12.92 12.78
CA PRO A 242 -0.20 -13.18 13.97
C PRO A 242 1.29 -13.02 13.71
N ASN A 243 2.04 -12.63 14.75
CA ASN A 243 3.49 -12.46 14.72
C ASN A 243 3.98 -11.50 13.63
N ALA A 244 3.21 -10.48 13.30
CA ALA A 244 3.52 -9.48 12.29
C ALA A 244 3.23 -8.07 12.81
N ALA A 245 4.06 -7.12 12.41
CA ALA A 245 3.83 -5.69 12.61
C ALA A 245 3.29 -5.04 11.31
N HIS A 246 3.82 -3.88 10.92
CA HIS A 246 3.32 -3.09 9.80
C HIS A 246 3.61 -3.69 8.39
N MET A 247 4.50 -4.66 8.31
CA MET A 247 4.83 -5.36 7.07
C MET A 247 4.24 -6.78 7.07
N SER A 248 2.96 -6.88 7.46
CA SER A 248 2.28 -8.17 7.70
C SER A 248 2.36 -9.14 6.51
N ASN A 249 2.34 -8.61 5.28
CA ASN A 249 2.48 -9.35 4.03
C ASN A 249 3.86 -10.00 3.85
N MET A 250 4.90 -9.46 4.47
CA MET A 250 6.27 -9.98 4.40
C MET A 250 6.65 -10.77 5.67
N GLU A 251 6.10 -10.40 6.83
CA GLU A 251 6.43 -11.00 8.12
C GLU A 251 5.76 -12.36 8.30
N ASN A 252 4.49 -12.47 7.95
CA ASN A 252 3.75 -13.73 7.93
C ASN A 252 3.05 -13.92 6.58
N THR A 253 3.85 -14.10 5.54
CA THR A 253 3.41 -14.22 4.14
C THR A 253 2.39 -15.34 3.94
N ALA A 254 2.56 -16.47 4.64
CA ALA A 254 1.67 -17.63 4.49
C ALA A 254 0.24 -17.32 4.95
N GLU A 255 0.08 -16.76 6.15
CA GLU A 255 -1.25 -16.43 6.68
C GLU A 255 -1.87 -15.25 5.93
N PHE A 256 -1.07 -14.24 5.58
CA PHE A 256 -1.53 -13.13 4.75
C PHE A 256 -2.05 -13.62 3.39
N ASN A 257 -1.28 -14.43 2.66
CA ASN A 257 -1.65 -14.96 1.36
C ASN A 257 -2.89 -15.86 1.43
N LYS A 258 -3.03 -16.67 2.48
CA LYS A 258 -4.20 -17.52 2.70
C LYS A 258 -5.48 -16.68 2.75
N HIS A 259 -5.54 -15.66 3.61
CA HIS A 259 -6.73 -14.81 3.75
C HIS A 259 -7.00 -14.00 2.48
N LEU A 260 -5.98 -13.44 1.86
CA LEU A 260 -6.11 -12.71 0.59
C LEU A 260 -6.67 -13.62 -0.51
N PHE A 261 -6.13 -14.83 -0.65
CA PHE A 261 -6.55 -15.77 -1.68
C PHE A 261 -7.98 -16.28 -1.44
N GLU A 262 -8.31 -16.70 -0.23
CA GLU A 262 -9.66 -17.14 0.14
C GLU A 262 -10.71 -16.05 -0.11
N PHE A 263 -10.40 -14.80 0.20
CA PHE A 263 -11.28 -13.67 -0.08
C PHE A 263 -11.49 -13.47 -1.59
N LEU A 264 -10.41 -13.43 -2.37
CA LEU A 264 -10.50 -13.23 -3.82
C LEU A 264 -11.22 -14.37 -4.53
N GLN A 265 -11.06 -15.62 -4.07
CA GLN A 265 -11.81 -16.77 -4.61
C GLN A 265 -13.33 -16.65 -4.41
N LYS A 266 -13.79 -16.12 -3.26
CA LYS A 266 -15.23 -15.90 -2.99
C LYS A 266 -15.87 -14.93 -3.97
N LEU A 267 -15.10 -14.04 -4.60
CA LEU A 267 -15.62 -13.07 -5.56
C LEU A 267 -16.04 -13.68 -6.90
N GLY A 268 -15.64 -14.92 -7.17
CA GLY A 268 -15.83 -15.58 -8.47
C GLY A 268 -14.89 -15.00 -9.55
N SER A 269 -14.89 -15.63 -10.69
CA SER A 269 -14.08 -15.20 -11.86
C SER A 269 -14.67 -13.98 -12.56
#